data_54790b4c754a0f08a833362c91619a45
#
_entry.id   54790b4c754a0f08a833362c91619a45
#
_cell.length_a   1.000
_cell.length_b   1.000
_cell.length_c   1.000
_cell.angle_alpha   90.00
_cell.angle_beta   90.00
_cell.angle_gamma   90.00
#
_symmetry.space_group_name_H-M   'P 1'
#
loop_
_entity.id
_entity.type
_entity.pdbx_description
1 polymer ?
#
loop_
_entity_poly.entity_id
_entity_poly.type
_entity_poly.pdbx_seq_one_letter_code
_entity_poly.pdbx_strand_id
1 'polypeptide(L)'
;MRPFRYHRPASSADALTALGAPDSVAFGGGTDLLVTMKEGLAEPAHLVDVRHLRGARDITVRADGSARIGGAVRIADLAAHGVIREQFAALAEATSLVGTPALRNMSTIAGNLCQRPRCWYFRRGVPCLKNGGTGCAAVDGENQYHAILGGGPCHAVHPSDPAVVLTALEATIELLGPNEARRSVPIDSFFEGAGSNPLGETVIAHGEMIEAIELPARSAGGVQHYEKVMQRGAWDFALVSLAGIKRSDGEVRLVLGGVSPAPYRVNQSVEEDVASGALDDESADALAERALYDAAPLSKNGYKAVQAAALLRRAMLELSRA
;
A
#
# COMPACT_ATOMS: atom_id res chain seq x y z
N MET A 1 13.38 22.10 -8.15
CA MET A 1 13.90 20.77 -8.55
C MET A 1 15.38 20.91 -8.81
N ARG A 2 16.22 20.16 -8.12
CA ARG A 2 17.69 20.10 -8.32
C ARG A 2 18.01 19.38 -9.64
N PRO A 3 19.09 19.74 -10.36
CA PRO A 3 19.57 18.96 -11.52
C PRO A 3 19.91 17.52 -11.12
N PHE A 4 19.56 16.55 -11.96
CA PHE A 4 19.82 15.12 -11.75
C PHE A 4 20.30 14.45 -13.04
N ARG A 5 20.93 13.30 -12.92
CA ARG A 5 21.26 12.42 -14.03
C ARG A 5 20.15 11.39 -14.20
N TYR A 6 19.74 11.17 -15.43
CA TYR A 6 18.78 10.12 -15.77
C TYR A 6 19.51 8.95 -16.40
N HIS A 7 19.34 7.76 -15.82
CA HIS A 7 19.92 6.50 -16.26
C HIS A 7 18.82 5.63 -16.84
N ARG A 8 19.10 5.02 -18.01
CA ARG A 8 18.22 4.03 -18.63
C ARG A 8 19.02 2.74 -18.84
N PRO A 9 19.18 1.92 -17.79
CA PRO A 9 19.99 0.70 -17.83
C PRO A 9 19.38 -0.32 -18.79
N ALA A 10 20.24 -1.11 -19.44
CA ALA A 10 19.84 -2.19 -20.34
C ALA A 10 19.61 -3.52 -19.57
N SER A 11 20.22 -3.66 -18.40
CA SER A 11 20.16 -4.86 -17.58
C SER A 11 19.92 -4.55 -16.10
N SER A 12 19.53 -5.56 -15.31
CA SER A 12 19.41 -5.43 -13.85
C SER A 12 20.76 -5.11 -13.21
N ALA A 13 21.86 -5.69 -13.70
CA ALA A 13 23.22 -5.39 -13.20
C ALA A 13 23.60 -3.93 -13.40
N ASP A 14 23.30 -3.34 -14.58
CA ASP A 14 23.54 -1.92 -14.85
C ASP A 14 22.64 -1.04 -13.96
N ALA A 15 21.39 -1.46 -13.74
CA ALA A 15 20.47 -0.75 -12.85
C ALA A 15 20.98 -0.71 -11.42
N LEU A 16 21.42 -1.85 -10.88
CA LEU A 16 21.97 -1.95 -9.53
C LEU A 16 23.27 -1.15 -9.37
N THR A 17 24.13 -1.16 -10.40
CA THR A 17 25.32 -0.31 -10.42
C THR A 17 24.97 1.17 -10.31
N ALA A 18 23.96 1.62 -11.07
CA ALA A 18 23.49 3.00 -11.01
C ALA A 18 22.78 3.33 -9.70
N LEU A 19 22.03 2.38 -9.13
CA LEU A 19 21.36 2.51 -7.82
C LEU A 19 22.34 2.51 -6.64
N GLY A 20 23.53 1.96 -6.79
CA GLY A 20 24.61 2.03 -5.81
C GLY A 20 25.26 3.40 -5.69
N ALA A 21 25.03 4.31 -6.64
CA ALA A 21 25.56 5.68 -6.54
C ALA A 21 24.85 6.45 -5.41
N PRO A 22 25.55 7.36 -4.70
CA PRO A 22 24.96 8.22 -3.69
C PRO A 22 23.74 8.99 -4.24
N ASP A 23 22.72 9.19 -3.42
CA ASP A 23 21.50 9.93 -3.76
C ASP A 23 20.79 9.39 -5.03
N SER A 24 20.90 8.09 -5.29
CA SER A 24 20.21 7.42 -6.38
C SER A 24 18.83 6.92 -5.95
N VAL A 25 17.88 6.87 -6.89
CA VAL A 25 16.55 6.33 -6.65
C VAL A 25 16.02 5.60 -7.88
N ALA A 26 15.35 4.47 -7.67
CA ALA A 26 14.65 3.76 -8.72
C ALA A 26 13.47 4.62 -9.25
N PHE A 27 13.37 4.74 -10.57
CA PHE A 27 12.34 5.52 -11.23
C PHE A 27 11.36 4.60 -11.96
N GLY A 28 10.12 4.61 -11.47
CA GLY A 28 8.97 4.00 -12.14
C GLY A 28 8.18 5.04 -12.95
N GLY A 29 6.87 5.14 -12.70
CA GLY A 29 6.01 6.10 -13.42
C GLY A 29 6.22 7.59 -13.07
N GLY A 30 6.95 7.90 -12.02
CA GLY A 30 7.25 9.26 -11.58
C GLY A 30 6.07 10.04 -10.99
N THR A 31 4.91 9.43 -10.87
CA THR A 31 3.65 10.09 -10.47
C THR A 31 3.65 10.58 -9.01
N ASP A 32 4.54 10.11 -8.17
CA ASP A 32 4.81 10.65 -6.84
C ASP A 32 6.21 11.29 -6.76
N LEU A 33 7.25 10.59 -7.22
CA LEU A 33 8.63 11.05 -7.09
C LEU A 33 8.86 12.42 -7.75
N LEU A 34 8.37 12.62 -8.99
CA LEU A 34 8.56 13.93 -9.66
C LEU A 34 7.79 15.05 -8.98
N VAL A 35 6.68 14.74 -8.31
CA VAL A 35 5.94 15.74 -7.51
C VAL A 35 6.76 16.13 -6.27
N THR A 36 7.27 15.15 -5.51
CA THR A 36 8.12 15.44 -4.34
C THR A 36 9.42 16.17 -4.73
N MET A 37 9.99 15.86 -5.89
CA MET A 37 11.15 16.59 -6.42
C MET A 37 10.80 18.05 -6.78
N LYS A 38 9.63 18.31 -7.37
CA LYS A 38 9.16 19.68 -7.68
C LYS A 38 8.89 20.49 -6.40
N GLU A 39 8.41 19.82 -5.37
CA GLU A 39 8.14 20.42 -4.06
C GLU A 39 9.41 20.60 -3.20
N GLY A 40 10.58 20.10 -3.66
CA GLY A 40 11.85 20.16 -2.91
C GLY A 40 11.91 19.20 -1.72
N LEU A 41 11.03 18.20 -1.67
CA LEU A 41 10.97 17.19 -0.61
C LEU A 41 11.86 15.98 -0.89
N ALA A 42 12.30 15.83 -2.13
CA ALA A 42 13.26 14.82 -2.56
C ALA A 42 14.22 15.45 -3.57
N GLU A 43 15.51 15.22 -3.40
CA GLU A 43 16.56 15.80 -4.26
C GLU A 43 17.56 14.75 -4.74
N PRO A 44 17.11 13.65 -5.37
CA PRO A 44 18.03 12.62 -5.85
C PRO A 44 18.97 13.19 -6.91
N ALA A 45 20.24 12.77 -6.87
CA ALA A 45 21.22 13.10 -7.89
C ALA A 45 21.09 12.20 -9.13
N HIS A 46 20.53 11.00 -8.96
CA HIS A 46 20.39 10.00 -10.01
C HIS A 46 18.99 9.39 -10.01
N LEU A 47 18.31 9.41 -11.17
CA LEU A 47 17.09 8.68 -11.45
C LEU A 47 17.41 7.46 -12.30
N VAL A 48 17.11 6.26 -11.83
CA VAL A 48 17.39 4.99 -12.52
C VAL A 48 16.07 4.40 -13.03
N ASP A 49 15.84 4.48 -14.34
CA ASP A 49 14.61 3.97 -14.96
C ASP A 49 14.60 2.44 -15.01
N VAL A 50 13.78 1.84 -14.15
CA VAL A 50 13.66 0.39 -14.02
C VAL A 50 12.52 -0.19 -14.88
N ARG A 51 11.76 0.62 -15.61
CA ARG A 51 10.56 0.20 -16.36
C ARG A 51 10.85 -0.70 -17.56
N HIS A 52 12.06 -0.69 -18.04
CA HIS A 52 12.45 -1.41 -19.26
C HIS A 52 13.30 -2.66 -18.98
N LEU A 53 13.51 -2.98 -17.71
CA LEU A 53 14.22 -4.18 -17.32
C LEU A 53 13.42 -5.44 -17.71
N ARG A 54 14.12 -6.51 -18.01
CA ARG A 54 13.51 -7.78 -18.41
C ARG A 54 12.59 -8.29 -17.30
N GLY A 55 11.34 -8.66 -17.64
CA GLY A 55 10.35 -9.17 -16.70
C GLY A 55 9.70 -8.11 -15.80
N ALA A 56 10.18 -6.86 -15.81
CA ALA A 56 9.67 -5.82 -14.92
C ALA A 56 8.19 -5.47 -15.14
N ARG A 57 7.66 -5.74 -16.34
CA ARG A 57 6.25 -5.47 -16.72
C ARG A 57 5.42 -6.73 -16.89
N ASP A 58 5.95 -7.88 -16.56
CA ASP A 58 5.26 -9.15 -16.78
C ASP A 58 4.31 -9.45 -15.61
N ILE A 59 3.15 -10.00 -15.93
CA ILE A 59 2.23 -10.62 -14.99
C ILE A 59 2.18 -12.10 -15.37
N THR A 60 2.66 -12.97 -14.50
CA THR A 60 2.71 -14.41 -14.71
C THR A 60 1.85 -15.09 -13.68
N VAL A 61 0.82 -15.81 -14.11
CA VAL A 61 0.02 -16.69 -13.25
C VAL A 61 0.45 -18.11 -13.52
N ARG A 62 0.77 -18.85 -12.46
CA ARG A 62 1.27 -20.23 -12.53
C ARG A 62 0.10 -21.22 -12.46
N ALA A 63 0.36 -22.45 -12.85
CA ALA A 63 -0.65 -23.52 -12.87
C ALA A 63 -1.23 -23.84 -11.47
N ASP A 64 -0.50 -23.52 -10.40
CA ASP A 64 -0.95 -23.68 -9.02
C ASP A 64 -1.85 -22.52 -8.53
N GLY A 65 -2.07 -21.49 -9.37
CA GLY A 65 -2.85 -20.29 -9.04
C GLY A 65 -2.03 -19.17 -8.43
N SER A 66 -0.75 -19.37 -8.09
CA SER A 66 0.12 -18.28 -7.64
C SER A 66 0.40 -17.27 -8.77
N ALA A 67 0.65 -16.02 -8.42
CA ALA A 67 0.95 -15.00 -9.42
C ALA A 67 2.21 -14.19 -9.06
N ARG A 68 3.01 -13.88 -10.10
CA ARG A 68 4.16 -12.98 -10.03
C ARG A 68 3.85 -11.72 -10.84
N ILE A 69 3.96 -10.56 -10.21
CA ILE A 69 3.70 -9.26 -10.79
C ILE A 69 5.02 -8.47 -10.78
N GLY A 70 5.57 -8.16 -11.94
CA GLY A 70 6.79 -7.36 -12.06
C GLY A 70 6.61 -5.95 -11.49
N GLY A 71 7.65 -5.41 -10.84
CA GLY A 71 7.57 -4.12 -10.12
C GLY A 71 7.19 -2.93 -11.01
N ALA A 72 7.45 -2.98 -12.31
CA ALA A 72 7.10 -1.94 -13.27
C ALA A 72 5.77 -2.18 -14.02
N VAL A 73 4.97 -3.17 -13.63
CA VAL A 73 3.60 -3.34 -14.11
C VAL A 73 2.81 -2.08 -13.80
N ARG A 74 2.12 -1.53 -14.82
CA ARG A 74 1.32 -0.33 -14.63
C ARG A 74 0.03 -0.66 -13.86
N ILE A 75 -0.42 0.26 -13.05
CA ILE A 75 -1.67 0.12 -12.30
C ILE A 75 -2.86 -0.14 -13.24
N ALA A 76 -2.88 0.49 -14.41
CA ALA A 76 -3.93 0.25 -15.41
C ALA A 76 -3.89 -1.17 -15.98
N ASP A 77 -2.68 -1.71 -16.25
CA ASP A 77 -2.52 -3.06 -16.79
C ASP A 77 -2.96 -4.12 -15.75
N LEU A 78 -2.61 -3.89 -14.47
CA LEU A 78 -3.00 -4.76 -13.37
C LEU A 78 -4.52 -4.77 -13.17
N ALA A 79 -5.17 -3.61 -13.19
CA ALA A 79 -6.63 -3.48 -13.09
C ALA A 79 -7.38 -4.16 -14.24
N ALA A 80 -6.78 -4.21 -15.44
CA ALA A 80 -7.40 -4.76 -16.65
C ALA A 80 -7.05 -6.23 -16.90
N HIS A 81 -6.08 -6.82 -16.17
CA HIS A 81 -5.58 -8.16 -16.44
C HIS A 81 -6.64 -9.24 -16.13
N GLY A 82 -7.02 -10.06 -17.12
CA GLY A 82 -8.14 -10.98 -17.03
C GLY A 82 -8.05 -11.94 -15.83
N VAL A 83 -6.92 -12.63 -15.67
CA VAL A 83 -6.75 -13.61 -14.57
C VAL A 83 -6.67 -12.91 -13.19
N ILE A 84 -6.10 -11.70 -13.10
CA ILE A 84 -6.10 -10.94 -11.84
C ILE A 84 -7.54 -10.56 -11.48
N ARG A 85 -8.36 -10.17 -12.44
CA ARG A 85 -9.80 -9.87 -12.21
C ARG A 85 -10.59 -11.09 -11.76
N GLU A 86 -10.21 -12.26 -12.23
CA GLU A 86 -10.89 -13.53 -11.92
C GLU A 86 -10.43 -14.09 -10.57
N GLN A 87 -9.11 -14.15 -10.32
CA GLN A 87 -8.55 -14.85 -9.16
C GLN A 87 -8.17 -13.94 -7.99
N PHE A 88 -7.93 -12.65 -8.26
CA PHE A 88 -7.54 -11.64 -7.29
C PHE A 88 -8.41 -10.39 -7.44
N ALA A 89 -9.73 -10.58 -7.41
CA ALA A 89 -10.72 -9.56 -7.76
C ALA A 89 -10.59 -8.27 -6.93
N ALA A 90 -10.32 -8.39 -5.63
CA ALA A 90 -10.08 -7.23 -4.76
C ALA A 90 -8.88 -6.40 -5.21
N LEU A 91 -7.81 -7.04 -5.73
CA LEU A 91 -6.63 -6.33 -6.24
C LEU A 91 -6.96 -5.57 -7.53
N ALA A 92 -7.73 -6.19 -8.44
CA ALA A 92 -8.21 -5.53 -9.64
C ALA A 92 -9.09 -4.31 -9.30
N GLU A 93 -9.99 -4.46 -8.34
CA GLU A 93 -10.87 -3.38 -7.88
C GLU A 93 -10.05 -2.23 -7.26
N ALA A 94 -9.18 -2.53 -6.27
CA ALA A 94 -8.34 -1.52 -5.62
C ALA A 94 -7.48 -0.74 -6.62
N THR A 95 -6.90 -1.44 -7.61
CA THR A 95 -6.08 -0.79 -8.65
C THR A 95 -6.92 0.06 -9.60
N SER A 96 -8.17 -0.32 -9.87
CA SER A 96 -9.11 0.44 -10.71
C SER A 96 -9.47 1.79 -10.10
N LEU A 97 -9.48 1.89 -8.77
CA LEU A 97 -9.84 3.08 -7.98
C LEU A 97 -8.64 4.00 -7.68
N VAL A 98 -7.42 3.64 -8.11
CA VAL A 98 -6.25 4.50 -7.95
C VAL A 98 -6.32 5.72 -8.87
N GLY A 99 -6.33 6.91 -8.29
CA GLY A 99 -6.18 8.18 -9.01
C GLY A 99 -7.09 8.34 -10.24
N THR A 100 -6.52 8.85 -11.33
CA THR A 100 -7.19 9.00 -12.64
C THR A 100 -6.70 7.96 -13.64
N PRO A 101 -7.41 7.70 -14.74
CA PRO A 101 -6.91 6.85 -15.84
C PRO A 101 -5.52 7.27 -16.33
N ALA A 102 -5.26 8.56 -16.47
CA ALA A 102 -3.95 9.08 -16.87
C ALA A 102 -2.84 8.71 -15.86
N LEU A 103 -3.13 8.83 -14.56
CA LEU A 103 -2.19 8.42 -13.52
C LEU A 103 -1.97 6.91 -13.52
N ARG A 104 -3.02 6.10 -13.64
CA ARG A 104 -2.89 4.63 -13.68
C ARG A 104 -2.09 4.14 -14.88
N ASN A 105 -2.19 4.82 -16.02
CA ASN A 105 -1.39 4.51 -17.23
C ASN A 105 0.11 4.78 -17.06
N MET A 106 0.49 5.60 -16.09
CA MET A 106 1.88 5.97 -15.83
C MET A 106 2.46 5.31 -14.58
N SER A 107 1.69 5.23 -13.49
CA SER A 107 2.13 4.69 -12.22
C SER A 107 2.36 3.18 -12.29
N THR A 108 3.43 2.72 -11.63
CA THR A 108 3.78 1.31 -11.50
C THR A 108 3.37 0.78 -10.14
N ILE A 109 3.19 -0.53 -10.02
CA ILE A 109 2.81 -1.15 -8.74
C ILE A 109 3.89 -0.91 -7.67
N ALA A 110 5.18 -1.09 -7.99
CA ALA A 110 6.26 -0.80 -7.06
C ALA A 110 6.29 0.69 -6.64
N GLY A 111 6.13 1.62 -7.61
CA GLY A 111 6.06 3.04 -7.31
C GLY A 111 4.82 3.42 -6.47
N ASN A 112 3.72 2.69 -6.61
CA ASN A 112 2.52 2.88 -5.79
C ASN A 112 2.74 2.41 -4.35
N LEU A 113 3.42 1.28 -4.14
CA LEU A 113 3.79 0.81 -2.80
C LEU A 113 4.78 1.75 -2.09
N CYS A 114 5.71 2.34 -2.85
CA CYS A 114 6.77 3.23 -2.33
C CYS A 114 6.35 4.71 -2.27
N GLN A 115 5.09 5.06 -2.58
CA GLN A 115 4.68 6.45 -2.57
C GLN A 115 4.71 7.06 -1.17
N ARG A 116 5.15 8.33 -1.08
CA ARG A 116 5.22 9.07 0.18
C ARG A 116 3.84 9.52 0.65
N PRO A 117 3.62 9.67 1.97
CA PRO A 117 2.36 10.15 2.52
C PRO A 117 1.85 11.46 1.92
N ARG A 118 0.53 11.67 1.99
CA ARG A 118 -0.15 12.88 1.52
C ARG A 118 -0.41 13.87 2.63
N CYS A 119 0.23 13.71 3.80
CA CYS A 119 0.18 14.67 4.88
C CYS A 119 0.59 16.06 4.36
N TRP A 120 -0.28 17.02 4.48
CA TRP A 120 -0.05 18.38 3.97
C TRP A 120 1.06 19.13 4.71
N TYR A 121 1.29 18.85 6.01
CA TYR A 121 2.44 19.41 6.74
C TYR A 121 3.75 18.93 6.08
N PHE A 122 3.87 17.63 5.85
CA PHE A 122 5.01 17.07 5.13
C PHE A 122 5.15 17.68 3.74
N ARG A 123 4.06 17.67 2.93
CA ARG A 123 4.08 18.13 1.53
C ARG A 123 4.34 19.63 1.38
N ARG A 124 4.04 20.44 2.39
CA ARG A 124 4.31 21.89 2.40
C ARG A 124 5.65 22.25 3.04
N GLY A 125 6.50 21.26 3.36
CA GLY A 125 7.83 21.50 3.92
C GLY A 125 7.80 22.01 5.36
N VAL A 126 6.70 21.83 6.10
CA VAL A 126 6.64 22.18 7.51
C VAL A 126 7.68 21.35 8.28
N PRO A 127 8.50 21.96 9.17
CA PRO A 127 9.42 21.23 10.01
C PRO A 127 8.69 20.23 10.90
N CYS A 128 8.57 18.99 10.43
CA CYS A 128 7.96 17.86 11.14
C CYS A 128 8.94 16.69 11.16
N LEU A 129 8.59 15.60 11.85
CA LEU A 129 9.46 14.42 11.97
C LEU A 129 9.98 13.88 10.62
N LYS A 130 9.24 14.09 9.52
CA LYS A 130 9.66 13.70 8.16
C LYS A 130 10.50 14.75 7.43
N ASN A 131 10.54 15.98 7.94
CA ASN A 131 11.25 17.14 7.36
C ASN A 131 12.27 17.72 8.33
N GLY A 132 12.89 16.89 9.18
CA GLY A 132 13.96 17.31 10.10
C GLY A 132 13.51 18.07 11.36
N GLY A 133 12.21 18.16 11.62
CA GLY A 133 11.66 18.69 12.87
C GLY A 133 11.56 17.61 13.96
N THR A 134 11.14 18.03 15.16
CA THR A 134 11.13 17.21 16.37
C THR A 134 9.76 16.72 16.80
N GLY A 135 8.68 17.12 16.11
CA GLY A 135 7.30 16.77 16.46
C GLY A 135 6.40 16.61 15.25
N CYS A 136 5.18 16.13 15.49
CA CYS A 136 4.14 16.00 14.47
C CYS A 136 3.15 17.13 14.58
N ALA A 137 3.15 18.08 13.62
CA ALA A 137 2.25 19.22 13.62
C ALA A 137 0.76 18.87 13.48
N ALA A 138 0.44 17.61 13.13
CA ALA A 138 -0.95 17.16 13.03
C ALA A 138 -1.60 16.93 14.40
N VAL A 139 -0.82 16.71 15.46
CA VAL A 139 -1.36 16.39 16.81
C VAL A 139 -2.29 17.51 17.29
N ASP A 140 -1.82 18.75 17.23
CA ASP A 140 -2.57 19.92 17.69
C ASP A 140 -3.15 20.78 16.53
N GLY A 141 -2.97 20.32 15.28
CA GLY A 141 -3.35 21.05 14.08
C GLY A 141 -4.54 20.46 13.33
N GLU A 142 -4.56 20.73 12.00
CA GLU A 142 -5.53 20.16 11.08
C GLU A 142 -5.19 18.69 10.82
N ASN A 143 -6.03 17.74 11.27
CA ASN A 143 -5.70 16.32 11.28
C ASN A 143 -6.77 15.38 10.73
N GLN A 144 -7.78 15.93 10.02
CA GLN A 144 -8.91 15.17 9.51
C GLN A 144 -8.55 13.98 8.62
N TYR A 145 -7.37 13.96 7.97
CA TYR A 145 -6.95 12.86 7.09
C TYR A 145 -5.85 11.98 7.70
N HIS A 146 -5.50 12.20 8.97
CA HIS A 146 -4.41 11.50 9.63
C HIS A 146 -4.85 10.16 10.23
N ALA A 147 -3.88 9.41 10.77
CA ALA A 147 -4.08 8.09 11.34
C ALA A 147 -4.96 8.13 12.61
N ILE A 148 -5.75 7.07 12.77
CA ILE A 148 -6.52 6.77 14.00
C ILE A 148 -6.06 5.47 14.64
N LEU A 149 -5.25 4.67 13.94
CA LEU A 149 -4.67 3.40 14.39
C LEU A 149 -3.16 3.44 14.14
N GLY A 150 -2.36 2.91 15.05
CA GLY A 150 -0.90 2.82 14.92
C GLY A 150 -0.20 4.16 14.65
N GLY A 151 -0.86 5.29 14.92
CA GLY A 151 -0.28 6.61 14.83
C GLY A 151 0.63 6.90 16.01
N GLY A 152 1.73 7.61 15.76
CA GLY A 152 2.70 8.00 16.75
C GLY A 152 4.08 7.35 16.53
N PRO A 153 5.16 8.16 16.56
CA PRO A 153 5.15 9.62 16.72
C PRO A 153 4.66 10.39 15.47
N CYS A 154 4.58 9.77 14.29
CA CYS A 154 4.04 10.35 13.07
C CYS A 154 2.63 9.82 12.79
N HIS A 155 1.68 10.71 12.54
CA HIS A 155 0.29 10.34 12.27
C HIS A 155 -0.08 10.35 10.77
N ALA A 156 0.90 10.39 9.86
CA ALA A 156 0.63 10.27 8.43
C ALA A 156 0.08 8.88 8.09
N VAL A 157 -0.85 8.80 7.13
CA VAL A 157 -1.39 7.53 6.65
C VAL A 157 -0.68 7.07 5.39
N HIS A 158 -0.58 5.75 5.19
CA HIS A 158 -0.11 5.16 3.94
C HIS A 158 -1.21 5.28 2.87
N PRO A 159 -0.92 5.82 1.67
CA PRO A 159 -1.96 6.19 0.72
C PRO A 159 -2.22 5.14 -0.37
N SER A 160 -1.60 3.96 -0.31
CA SER A 160 -1.69 2.93 -1.36
C SER A 160 -2.90 2.02 -1.17
N ASP A 161 -3.89 2.10 -2.07
CA ASP A 161 -5.01 1.17 -2.13
C ASP A 161 -4.55 -0.28 -2.41
N PRO A 162 -3.66 -0.53 -3.41
CA PRO A 162 -3.13 -1.89 -3.63
C PRO A 162 -2.40 -2.49 -2.43
N ALA A 163 -1.70 -1.68 -1.61
CA ALA A 163 -1.00 -2.19 -0.44
C ALA A 163 -1.96 -2.85 0.56
N VAL A 164 -3.16 -2.30 0.73
CA VAL A 164 -4.21 -2.84 1.62
C VAL A 164 -4.62 -4.25 1.16
N VAL A 165 -4.90 -4.40 -0.13
CA VAL A 165 -5.30 -5.69 -0.69
C VAL A 165 -4.14 -6.69 -0.72
N LEU A 166 -2.94 -6.25 -1.09
CA LEU A 166 -1.76 -7.12 -1.10
C LEU A 166 -1.46 -7.65 0.31
N THR A 167 -1.70 -6.86 1.36
CA THR A 167 -1.59 -7.31 2.76
C THR A 167 -2.64 -8.37 3.08
N ALA A 168 -3.88 -8.20 2.65
CA ALA A 168 -4.93 -9.20 2.84
C ALA A 168 -4.66 -10.49 2.04
N LEU A 169 -4.02 -10.39 0.87
CA LEU A 169 -3.61 -11.50 0.03
C LEU A 169 -2.28 -12.16 0.46
N GLU A 170 -1.65 -11.70 1.54
CA GLU A 170 -0.36 -12.22 2.03
C GLU A 170 0.77 -12.17 0.99
N ALA A 171 0.83 -11.10 0.24
CA ALA A 171 1.85 -10.93 -0.79
C ALA A 171 3.27 -10.92 -0.21
N THR A 172 4.22 -11.33 -1.03
CA THR A 172 5.66 -11.23 -0.73
C THR A 172 6.29 -10.26 -1.72
N ILE A 173 7.13 -9.35 -1.22
CA ILE A 173 7.86 -8.40 -2.04
C ILE A 173 9.24 -8.95 -2.32
N GLU A 174 9.56 -9.16 -3.59
CA GLU A 174 10.89 -9.58 -4.03
C GLU A 174 11.75 -8.35 -4.28
N LEU A 175 12.79 -8.21 -3.45
CA LEU A 175 13.77 -7.14 -3.56
C LEU A 175 15.03 -7.64 -4.24
N LEU A 176 15.55 -6.83 -5.17
CA LEU A 176 16.81 -7.04 -5.86
C LEU A 176 17.79 -5.94 -5.45
N GLY A 177 18.93 -6.32 -4.94
CA GLY A 177 19.95 -5.43 -4.39
C GLY A 177 21.35 -5.64 -4.97
N PRO A 178 22.36 -4.98 -4.40
CA PRO A 178 23.74 -5.05 -4.86
C PRO A 178 24.22 -6.48 -5.08
N ASN A 179 25.07 -6.67 -6.10
CA ASN A 179 25.56 -7.96 -6.55
C ASN A 179 24.44 -8.96 -6.94
N GLU A 180 23.31 -8.44 -7.40
CA GLU A 180 22.12 -9.23 -7.74
C GLU A 180 21.57 -10.08 -6.58
N ALA A 181 21.88 -9.68 -5.34
CA ALA A 181 21.33 -10.32 -4.15
C ALA A 181 19.82 -10.15 -4.12
N ARG A 182 19.10 -11.25 -3.87
CA ARG A 182 17.63 -11.26 -3.74
C ARG A 182 17.24 -11.55 -2.31
N ARG A 183 16.20 -10.86 -1.85
CA ARG A 183 15.53 -11.18 -0.60
C ARG A 183 14.02 -11.02 -0.75
N SER A 184 13.30 -11.93 -0.13
CA SER A 184 11.85 -11.93 -0.07
C SER A 184 11.39 -11.33 1.25
N VAL A 185 10.48 -10.37 1.20
CA VAL A 185 9.95 -9.69 2.38
C VAL A 185 8.42 -9.87 2.39
N PRO A 186 7.84 -10.51 3.41
CA PRO A 186 6.39 -10.49 3.58
C PRO A 186 5.88 -9.05 3.61
N ILE A 187 4.74 -8.79 2.98
CA ILE A 187 4.23 -7.42 2.86
C ILE A 187 3.93 -6.79 4.23
N ASP A 188 3.55 -7.57 5.23
CA ASP A 188 3.32 -7.10 6.60
C ASP A 188 4.60 -6.48 7.20
N SER A 189 5.77 -7.07 6.88
CA SER A 189 7.09 -6.54 7.29
C SER A 189 7.66 -5.49 6.33
N PHE A 190 7.10 -5.34 5.13
CA PHE A 190 7.61 -4.38 4.14
C PHE A 190 7.41 -2.93 4.59
N PHE A 191 6.33 -2.65 5.31
CA PHE A 191 6.01 -1.35 5.89
C PHE A 191 6.41 -1.24 7.36
N GLU A 192 7.21 -2.20 7.86
CA GLU A 192 7.68 -2.18 9.24
C GLU A 192 8.43 -0.89 9.54
N GLY A 193 8.09 -0.28 10.67
CA GLY A 193 8.66 1.00 11.08
C GLY A 193 7.97 2.23 10.49
N ALA A 194 7.00 2.11 9.57
CA ALA A 194 6.35 3.28 8.97
C ALA A 194 5.76 4.27 9.99
N GLY A 195 5.28 3.79 11.14
CA GLY A 195 4.84 4.62 12.26
C GLY A 195 5.97 5.04 13.19
N SER A 196 6.85 4.12 13.57
CA SER A 196 7.93 4.33 14.56
C SER A 196 9.17 5.02 13.96
N ASN A 197 9.46 4.82 12.68
CA ASN A 197 10.53 5.51 11.94
C ASN A 197 9.94 6.53 10.95
N PRO A 198 9.82 7.80 11.32
CA PRO A 198 9.24 8.81 10.45
C PRO A 198 9.99 9.05 9.13
N LEU A 199 11.24 8.66 9.02
CA LEU A 199 12.07 8.87 7.82
C LEU A 199 11.91 7.76 6.78
N GLY A 200 11.48 6.55 7.19
CA GLY A 200 11.27 5.40 6.31
C GLY A 200 9.82 4.96 6.26
N GLU A 201 9.27 4.77 5.08
CA GLU A 201 7.94 4.18 4.89
C GLU A 201 8.02 2.69 4.53
N THR A 202 9.20 2.21 4.10
CA THR A 202 9.44 0.82 3.68
C THR A 202 10.82 0.35 4.14
N VAL A 203 11.07 -0.96 4.10
CA VAL A 203 12.35 -1.58 4.45
C VAL A 203 13.34 -1.67 3.30
N ILE A 204 13.08 -0.99 2.18
CA ILE A 204 14.00 -0.95 1.03
C ILE A 204 15.28 -0.22 1.46
N ALA A 205 16.41 -0.91 1.30
CA ALA A 205 17.72 -0.32 1.55
C ALA A 205 18.26 0.44 0.33
N HIS A 206 19.28 1.27 0.55
CA HIS A 206 19.97 1.94 -0.55
C HIS A 206 20.55 0.93 -1.53
N GLY A 207 20.36 1.17 -2.82
CA GLY A 207 20.81 0.25 -3.89
C GLY A 207 19.84 -0.90 -4.19
N GLU A 208 18.74 -1.04 -3.44
CA GLU A 208 17.70 -2.02 -3.72
C GLU A 208 16.57 -1.46 -4.57
N MET A 209 15.87 -2.37 -5.29
CA MET A 209 14.61 -2.08 -5.98
C MET A 209 13.63 -3.24 -5.81
N ILE A 210 12.32 -2.95 -5.91
CA ILE A 210 11.31 -4.00 -6.03
C ILE A 210 11.43 -4.64 -7.42
N GLU A 211 11.79 -5.92 -7.45
CA GLU A 211 11.83 -6.72 -8.68
C GLU A 211 10.43 -7.19 -9.04
N ALA A 212 9.70 -7.74 -8.06
CA ALA A 212 8.35 -8.25 -8.26
C ALA A 212 7.56 -8.31 -6.95
N ILE A 213 6.26 -8.60 -7.09
CA ILE A 213 5.35 -8.97 -6.02
C ILE A 213 4.85 -10.39 -6.31
N GLU A 214 4.95 -11.28 -5.33
CA GLU A 214 4.45 -12.65 -5.40
C GLU A 214 3.13 -12.76 -4.62
N LEU A 215 2.11 -13.33 -5.25
CA LEU A 215 0.83 -13.68 -4.63
C LEU A 215 0.79 -15.19 -4.43
N PRO A 216 0.57 -15.69 -3.21
CA PRO A 216 0.53 -17.12 -2.94
C PRO A 216 -0.72 -17.77 -3.54
N ALA A 217 -0.62 -19.03 -3.97
CA ALA A 217 -1.71 -19.81 -4.57
C ALA A 217 -2.96 -19.87 -3.66
N ARG A 218 -2.75 -19.96 -2.33
CA ARG A 218 -3.84 -20.04 -1.34
C ARG A 218 -4.72 -18.79 -1.28
N SER A 219 -4.23 -17.65 -1.81
CA SER A 219 -4.98 -16.38 -1.85
C SER A 219 -5.71 -16.17 -3.19
N ALA A 220 -5.59 -17.12 -4.14
CA ALA A 220 -6.32 -17.09 -5.39
C ALA A 220 -7.76 -17.55 -5.20
N GLY A 221 -8.72 -16.89 -5.82
CA GLY A 221 -10.15 -17.22 -5.71
C GLY A 221 -10.72 -16.88 -4.34
N GLY A 222 -11.66 -17.72 -3.87
CA GLY A 222 -12.42 -17.43 -2.63
C GLY A 222 -13.33 -16.22 -2.79
N VAL A 223 -13.76 -15.65 -1.65
CA VAL A 223 -14.55 -14.41 -1.63
C VAL A 223 -13.63 -13.24 -1.31
N GLN A 224 -13.62 -12.24 -2.17
CA GLN A 224 -12.72 -11.10 -2.07
C GLN A 224 -13.53 -9.80 -2.16
N HIS A 225 -13.38 -8.98 -1.14
CA HIS A 225 -14.06 -7.70 -1.00
C HIS A 225 -13.05 -6.57 -0.93
N TYR A 226 -13.29 -5.48 -1.66
CA TYR A 226 -12.58 -4.22 -1.48
C TYR A 226 -13.56 -3.06 -1.54
N GLU A 227 -13.54 -2.21 -0.54
CA GLU A 227 -14.35 -1.00 -0.49
C GLU A 227 -13.52 0.21 -0.09
N LYS A 228 -13.77 1.35 -0.74
CA LYS A 228 -13.03 2.59 -0.53
C LYS A 228 -13.99 3.76 -0.33
N VAL A 229 -13.95 4.38 0.83
CA VAL A 229 -14.66 5.63 1.11
C VAL A 229 -13.80 6.81 0.68
N MET A 230 -14.35 7.64 -0.17
CA MET A 230 -13.71 8.84 -0.72
C MET A 230 -14.57 10.08 -0.46
N GLN A 231 -13.95 11.25 -0.38
CA GLN A 231 -14.67 12.52 -0.28
C GLN A 231 -15.30 12.92 -1.63
N ARG A 232 -14.69 12.52 -2.73
CA ARG A 232 -15.16 12.70 -4.11
C ARG A 232 -15.34 11.34 -4.76
N GLY A 233 -16.26 11.22 -5.73
CA GLY A 233 -16.52 9.95 -6.41
C GLY A 233 -15.41 9.45 -7.32
N ALA A 234 -14.35 10.24 -7.56
CA ALA A 234 -13.17 9.85 -8.34
C ALA A 234 -11.96 10.72 -7.99
N TRP A 235 -10.77 10.21 -8.31
CA TRP A 235 -9.50 10.91 -8.13
C TRP A 235 -9.31 11.38 -6.69
N ASP A 236 -9.44 10.47 -5.76
CA ASP A 236 -9.25 10.76 -4.36
C ASP A 236 -8.49 9.64 -3.65
N PHE A 237 -7.85 9.97 -2.53
CA PHE A 237 -7.30 8.99 -1.61
C PHE A 237 -8.40 8.46 -0.69
N ALA A 238 -8.21 7.28 -0.16
CA ALA A 238 -9.14 6.74 0.81
C ALA A 238 -9.19 7.64 2.06
N LEU A 239 -10.38 8.01 2.50
CA LEU A 239 -10.61 8.39 3.87
C LEU A 239 -10.44 7.17 4.77
N VAL A 240 -11.11 6.09 4.39
CA VAL A 240 -10.97 4.74 4.91
C VAL A 240 -11.16 3.77 3.74
N SER A 241 -10.41 2.68 3.71
CA SER A 241 -10.69 1.55 2.82
C SER A 241 -10.56 0.24 3.57
N LEU A 242 -11.14 -0.81 3.03
CA LEU A 242 -11.10 -2.15 3.60
C LEU A 242 -10.88 -3.17 2.49
N ALA A 243 -9.94 -4.10 2.71
CA ALA A 243 -9.86 -5.36 1.99
C ALA A 243 -10.27 -6.50 2.93
N GLY A 244 -11.23 -7.32 2.49
CA GLY A 244 -11.66 -8.52 3.17
C GLY A 244 -11.50 -9.73 2.24
N ILE A 245 -10.77 -10.75 2.67
CA ILE A 245 -10.52 -11.96 1.88
C ILE A 245 -10.95 -13.17 2.72
N LYS A 246 -11.86 -14.00 2.19
CA LYS A 246 -12.13 -15.35 2.68
C LYS A 246 -11.58 -16.34 1.67
N ARG A 247 -10.57 -17.07 2.06
CA ARG A 247 -9.92 -18.08 1.23
C ARG A 247 -10.75 -19.36 1.14
N SER A 248 -10.42 -20.21 0.19
CA SER A 248 -11.09 -21.51 0.00
C SER A 248 -10.91 -22.48 1.19
N ASP A 249 -9.87 -22.29 2.01
CA ASP A 249 -9.64 -23.05 3.24
C ASP A 249 -10.46 -22.50 4.44
N GLY A 250 -11.23 -21.42 4.23
CA GLY A 250 -12.08 -20.77 5.23
C GLY A 250 -11.40 -19.68 6.04
N GLU A 251 -10.08 -19.48 5.93
CA GLU A 251 -9.39 -18.41 6.64
C GLU A 251 -9.83 -17.03 6.12
N VAL A 252 -10.05 -16.12 7.04
CA VAL A 252 -10.46 -14.73 6.75
C VAL A 252 -9.33 -13.77 7.10
N ARG A 253 -9.13 -12.75 6.24
CA ARG A 253 -8.28 -11.60 6.52
C ARG A 253 -9.01 -10.30 6.26
N LEU A 254 -8.84 -9.35 7.19
CA LEU A 254 -9.42 -8.03 7.14
C LEU A 254 -8.33 -6.98 7.33
N VAL A 255 -8.15 -6.10 6.34
CA VAL A 255 -7.11 -5.08 6.35
C VAL A 255 -7.70 -3.72 6.04
N LEU A 256 -7.48 -2.76 6.93
CA LEU A 256 -7.91 -1.36 6.78
C LEU A 256 -6.82 -0.51 6.12
N GLY A 257 -7.23 0.42 5.27
CA GLY A 257 -6.39 1.46 4.67
C GLY A 257 -6.86 2.86 4.98
N GLY A 258 -5.98 3.86 4.83
CA GLY A 258 -6.30 5.26 5.13
C GLY A 258 -6.41 5.60 6.62
N VAL A 259 -6.16 4.66 7.52
CA VAL A 259 -6.34 4.78 8.98
C VAL A 259 -5.05 4.67 9.77
N SER A 260 -3.96 4.20 9.16
CA SER A 260 -2.68 3.91 9.82
C SER A 260 -1.50 4.30 8.92
N PRO A 261 -0.29 4.49 9.48
CA PRO A 261 0.95 4.70 8.72
C PRO A 261 1.33 3.55 7.77
N ALA A 262 0.78 2.36 7.98
CA ALA A 262 0.87 1.18 7.12
C ALA A 262 -0.53 0.59 6.90
N PRO A 263 -0.75 -0.34 5.95
CA PRO A 263 -1.96 -1.17 5.94
C PRO A 263 -2.17 -1.82 7.32
N TYR A 264 -3.38 -1.72 7.86
CA TYR A 264 -3.68 -2.18 9.22
C TYR A 264 -4.51 -3.46 9.19
N ARG A 265 -3.88 -4.60 9.47
CA ARG A 265 -4.59 -5.87 9.67
C ARG A 265 -5.31 -5.84 11.02
N VAL A 266 -6.58 -6.20 11.04
CA VAL A 266 -7.33 -6.31 12.30
C VAL A 266 -6.82 -7.49 13.14
N ASN A 267 -7.25 -7.55 14.40
CA ASN A 267 -6.88 -8.61 15.32
C ASN A 267 -7.25 -9.99 14.74
N GLN A 268 -6.33 -10.95 14.78
CA GLN A 268 -6.56 -12.30 14.30
C GLN A 268 -7.77 -12.98 14.96
N SER A 269 -8.03 -12.72 16.25
CA SER A 269 -9.20 -13.26 16.92
C SER A 269 -10.53 -12.75 16.34
N VAL A 270 -10.56 -11.55 15.76
CA VAL A 270 -11.75 -11.05 15.04
C VAL A 270 -11.90 -11.80 13.71
N GLU A 271 -10.80 -12.02 12.98
CA GLU A 271 -10.82 -12.76 11.73
C GLU A 271 -11.27 -14.21 11.93
N GLU A 272 -10.81 -14.88 13.02
CA GLU A 272 -11.22 -16.24 13.41
C GLU A 272 -12.72 -16.31 13.74
N ASP A 273 -13.26 -15.32 14.45
CA ASP A 273 -14.70 -15.27 14.73
C ASP A 273 -15.54 -15.08 13.45
N VAL A 274 -15.09 -14.24 12.51
CA VAL A 274 -15.74 -14.09 11.20
C VAL A 274 -15.68 -15.39 10.40
N ALA A 275 -14.58 -16.14 10.49
CA ALA A 275 -14.41 -17.42 9.82
C ALA A 275 -15.25 -18.55 10.41
N SER A 276 -15.67 -18.45 11.69
CA SER A 276 -16.33 -19.50 12.44
C SER A 276 -17.80 -19.77 12.03
N GLY A 277 -18.46 -18.84 11.34
CA GLY A 277 -19.84 -19.01 10.86
C GLY A 277 -20.55 -17.71 10.52
N ALA A 278 -21.80 -17.84 10.08
CA ALA A 278 -22.61 -16.71 9.67
C ALA A 278 -22.91 -15.77 10.86
N LEU A 279 -22.65 -14.49 10.65
CA LEU A 279 -22.90 -13.42 11.61
C LEU A 279 -24.28 -12.80 11.38
N ASP A 280 -24.90 -12.37 12.47
CA ASP A 280 -25.98 -11.40 12.46
C ASP A 280 -25.46 -9.96 12.62
N ASP A 281 -26.36 -9.00 12.55
CA ASP A 281 -26.02 -7.59 12.62
C ASP A 281 -25.38 -7.20 13.96
N GLU A 282 -25.87 -7.74 15.08
CA GLU A 282 -25.38 -7.43 16.44
C GLU A 282 -23.96 -7.99 16.65
N SER A 283 -23.73 -9.23 16.23
CA SER A 283 -22.41 -9.86 16.30
C SER A 283 -21.37 -9.12 15.42
N ALA A 284 -21.78 -8.71 14.20
CA ALA A 284 -20.92 -7.96 13.30
C ALA A 284 -20.56 -6.57 13.85
N ASP A 285 -21.50 -5.88 14.50
CA ASP A 285 -21.25 -4.60 15.16
C ASP A 285 -20.26 -4.77 16.34
N ALA A 286 -20.45 -5.78 17.20
CA ALA A 286 -19.54 -6.07 18.30
C ALA A 286 -18.12 -6.42 17.83
N LEU A 287 -17.99 -7.19 16.73
CA LEU A 287 -16.69 -7.51 16.12
C LEU A 287 -16.02 -6.28 15.53
N ALA A 288 -16.79 -5.37 14.90
CA ALA A 288 -16.24 -4.13 14.35
C ALA A 288 -15.72 -3.20 15.46
N GLU A 289 -16.43 -3.09 16.59
CA GLU A 289 -15.94 -2.35 17.76
C GLU A 289 -14.65 -2.97 18.31
N ARG A 290 -14.60 -4.30 18.43
CA ARG A 290 -13.39 -5.01 18.90
C ARG A 290 -12.21 -4.84 17.95
N ALA A 291 -12.44 -4.82 16.64
CA ALA A 291 -11.41 -4.57 15.64
C ALA A 291 -10.80 -3.16 15.72
N LEU A 292 -11.54 -2.21 16.27
CA LEU A 292 -11.16 -0.81 16.41
C LEU A 292 -10.82 -0.41 17.86
N TYR A 293 -10.66 -1.37 18.76
CA TYR A 293 -10.44 -1.11 20.20
C TYR A 293 -9.26 -0.18 20.46
N ASP A 294 -8.17 -0.32 19.69
CA ASP A 294 -6.96 0.50 19.82
C ASP A 294 -7.03 1.83 19.03
N ALA A 295 -8.19 2.18 18.49
CA ALA A 295 -8.32 3.42 17.73
C ALA A 295 -8.20 4.64 18.67
N ALA A 296 -7.24 5.51 18.33
CA ALA A 296 -6.95 6.76 19.04
C ALA A 296 -7.07 7.96 18.07
N PRO A 297 -8.28 8.41 17.76
CA PRO A 297 -8.49 9.55 16.87
C PRO A 297 -7.90 10.84 17.46
N LEU A 298 -7.39 11.69 16.58
CA LEU A 298 -7.06 13.07 16.90
C LEU A 298 -8.34 13.93 16.89
N SER A 299 -8.19 15.23 17.16
CA SER A 299 -9.32 16.15 17.38
C SER A 299 -10.34 16.25 16.22
N LYS A 300 -9.95 15.91 14.97
CA LYS A 300 -10.79 16.13 13.78
C LYS A 300 -11.01 14.88 12.91
N ASN A 301 -10.52 13.72 13.32
CA ASN A 301 -10.60 12.51 12.50
C ASN A 301 -11.38 11.33 13.12
N GLY A 302 -12.15 11.58 14.19
CA GLY A 302 -13.01 10.57 14.81
C GLY A 302 -14.04 9.94 13.88
N TYR A 303 -14.48 10.66 12.83
CA TYR A 303 -15.40 10.13 11.81
C TYR A 303 -14.84 8.90 11.07
N LYS A 304 -13.50 8.75 11.00
CA LYS A 304 -12.87 7.58 10.36
C LYS A 304 -13.15 6.28 11.15
N ALA A 305 -13.26 6.34 12.48
CA ALA A 305 -13.64 5.17 13.28
C ALA A 305 -15.05 4.71 12.93
N VAL A 306 -15.99 5.65 12.76
CA VAL A 306 -17.37 5.33 12.35
C VAL A 306 -17.40 4.72 10.94
N GLN A 307 -16.64 5.29 9.99
CA GLN A 307 -16.55 4.75 8.65
C GLN A 307 -15.88 3.37 8.63
N ALA A 308 -14.80 3.18 9.39
CA ALA A 308 -14.10 1.89 9.49
C ALA A 308 -15.02 0.80 10.07
N ALA A 309 -15.78 1.10 11.13
CA ALA A 309 -16.76 0.19 11.70
C ALA A 309 -17.81 -0.22 10.66
N ALA A 310 -18.35 0.74 9.91
CA ALA A 310 -19.35 0.45 8.88
C ALA A 310 -18.80 -0.41 7.73
N LEU A 311 -17.55 -0.20 7.31
CA LEU A 311 -16.90 -1.04 6.31
C LEU A 311 -16.65 -2.46 6.85
N LEU A 312 -16.11 -2.57 8.06
CA LEU A 312 -15.86 -3.85 8.72
C LEU A 312 -17.16 -4.66 8.86
N ARG A 313 -18.23 -4.06 9.37
CA ARG A 313 -19.52 -4.71 9.51
C ARG A 313 -20.02 -5.30 8.19
N ARG A 314 -19.99 -4.52 7.09
CA ARG A 314 -20.44 -5.00 5.77
C ARG A 314 -19.60 -6.17 5.28
N ALA A 315 -18.29 -6.03 5.31
CA ALA A 315 -17.40 -7.09 4.86
C ALA A 315 -17.53 -8.36 5.71
N MET A 316 -17.63 -8.24 7.03
CA MET A 316 -17.80 -9.39 7.94
C MET A 316 -19.11 -10.12 7.67
N LEU A 317 -20.22 -9.41 7.45
CA LEU A 317 -21.51 -10.02 7.09
C LEU A 317 -21.45 -10.75 5.74
N GLU A 318 -20.76 -10.19 4.76
CA GLU A 318 -20.58 -10.82 3.45
C GLU A 318 -19.71 -12.07 3.55
N LEU A 319 -18.51 -11.94 4.15
CA LEU A 319 -17.52 -13.02 4.25
C LEU A 319 -18.00 -14.17 5.16
N SER A 320 -18.76 -13.90 6.21
CA SER A 320 -19.27 -14.93 7.12
C SER A 320 -20.33 -15.83 6.47
N ARG A 321 -21.05 -15.32 5.45
CA ARG A 321 -22.11 -16.03 4.73
C ARG A 321 -21.62 -16.76 3.46
N ALA A 322 -20.42 -16.45 3.00
CA ALA A 322 -19.78 -17.05 1.85
C ALA A 322 -19.07 -18.36 2.25
#